data_b43375910d617f4c1d79cbd284f0b4ff
#
_entry.id   b43375910d617f4c1d79cbd284f0b4ff
#
_cell.length_a   1.000
_cell.length_b   1.000
_cell.length_c   1.000
_cell.angle_alpha   90.00
_cell.angle_beta   90.00
_cell.angle_gamma   90.00
#
_symmetry.space_group_name_H-M   'P 1'
#
loop_
_entity.id
_entity.type
_entity.pdbx_description
1 polymer ?
#
loop_
_entity_poly.entity_id
_entity_poly.type
_entity_poly.pdbx_seq_one_letter_code
_entity_poly.pdbx_strand_id
1 'polypeptide(L)'
;LRVPVDARWDGAGRLIVNPACADMAFDRLRISGLTLDPARLRLCPETGAMVQVANGRTRGGVTVGATRLAGRLGGTPLTLTVAGGRFGLAGPDFSLAGVKARLGAPERLSVLDVGTLDGRIAGGVVSGKFAAGEGQIANVPLLIREAAGDWRLAGGVLTLNGGVGVRDADATPRFEPLRSDDFALTLNGNDIRAGGTLKHPAKSVKVADVTIAHDLAKGSGTAVLAVPGITFGDGFQPNELTRLTFGVVADVKGSVSGRGDIAWSPDGVTSTGVFRTAGTDLAAAFGPVTGLSGEIRFTDLLGLVTAPGQVATIAEVNPGIPVSDGVVRYRLIADQRVVIEGGRWPLGGGEMLLEPTTLDFSGDRERRMTFRVQGVDGGLFLQQFNFDNLNASGVFDGVLPMIFDQNGGRIEGGKLESRGGGNLSYIGDVTKEDVGFWGNLAFQALKSIDYRRLNIEMDGPLAGEMVTAIRFAGVSQGQGTSSNFLIRQLAKLPFVFNVRIKAPFRQLIDSVQSYYDPSRLIERNLTALQAEQKRRDQGLPPAPLPTTVDPVIQRPESETVP
;
A
#
# COMPACT_ATOMS: atom_id res chain seq x y z
N LEU A 1 56.25 -5.59 5.97
CA LEU A 1 56.10 -4.23 6.49
C LEU A 1 57.48 -3.57 6.65
N ARG A 2 57.66 -2.38 6.11
CA ARG A 2 58.91 -1.60 6.20
C ARG A 2 58.52 -0.19 6.64
N VAL A 3 59.16 0.31 7.72
CA VAL A 3 59.03 1.67 8.23
C VAL A 3 60.41 2.20 8.50
N PRO A 4 60.86 3.34 7.95
CA PRO A 4 62.08 3.99 8.33
C PRO A 4 62.00 4.39 9.80
N VAL A 5 63.11 4.19 10.56
CA VAL A 5 63.16 4.51 11.97
C VAL A 5 64.25 5.56 12.24
N ASP A 6 63.83 6.72 12.74
CA ASP A 6 64.71 7.75 13.33
C ASP A 6 64.52 7.73 14.86
N ALA A 7 65.46 7.15 15.55
CA ALA A 7 65.41 7.00 17.01
C ALA A 7 66.48 7.88 17.67
N ARG A 8 66.05 8.69 18.63
CA ARG A 8 66.94 9.61 19.39
C ARG A 8 66.82 9.32 20.88
N TRP A 9 67.97 9.15 21.52
CA TRP A 9 68.11 8.93 22.95
C TRP A 9 68.88 10.11 23.60
N ASP A 10 68.36 10.72 24.66
CA ASP A 10 68.93 11.87 25.30
C ASP A 10 69.82 11.51 26.52
N GLY A 11 70.14 10.28 26.80
CA GLY A 11 70.91 9.79 27.93
C GLY A 11 70.22 9.89 29.30
N ALA A 12 69.11 10.62 29.41
CA ALA A 12 68.33 10.78 30.65
C ALA A 12 67.09 9.84 30.70
N GLY A 13 67.09 8.78 29.87
CA GLY A 13 66.00 7.79 29.84
C GLY A 13 64.84 8.21 28.93
N ARG A 14 65.01 9.23 28.10
CA ARG A 14 64.03 9.66 27.15
C ARG A 14 64.35 9.16 25.73
N LEU A 15 63.43 8.37 25.14
CA LEU A 15 63.52 7.87 23.77
C LEU A 15 62.47 8.57 22.93
N ILE A 16 62.87 9.11 21.78
CA ILE A 16 62.00 9.72 20.78
C ILE A 16 62.16 8.92 19.47
N VAL A 17 61.08 8.41 18.91
CA VAL A 17 61.09 7.67 17.64
C VAL A 17 60.23 8.38 16.62
N ASN A 18 60.81 8.61 15.45
CA ASN A 18 60.18 9.28 14.32
C ASN A 18 59.46 10.60 14.69
N PRO A 19 60.26 11.66 15.00
CA PRO A 19 59.69 12.99 15.28
C PRO A 19 59.14 13.70 14.03
N ALA A 20 59.36 13.14 12.84
CA ALA A 20 58.85 13.59 11.56
C ALA A 20 58.02 12.49 10.88
N CYS A 21 57.29 12.86 9.82
CA CYS A 21 56.53 11.86 9.01
C CYS A 21 57.50 10.86 8.37
N ALA A 22 57.08 9.61 8.29
CA ALA A 22 57.80 8.49 7.66
C ALA A 22 56.89 7.71 6.71
N ASP A 23 57.49 7.23 5.61
CA ASP A 23 56.75 6.43 4.63
C ASP A 23 56.81 4.95 5.01
N MET A 24 55.69 4.39 5.41
CA MET A 24 55.48 2.96 5.64
C MET A 24 55.14 2.25 4.32
N ALA A 25 55.78 1.14 4.05
CA ALA A 25 55.43 0.29 2.90
C ALA A 25 55.16 -1.15 3.32
N PHE A 26 54.22 -1.79 2.64
CA PHE A 26 53.99 -3.21 2.76
C PHE A 26 53.82 -3.83 1.36
N ASP A 27 54.24 -5.07 1.19
CA ASP A 27 54.13 -5.82 -0.07
C ASP A 27 52.81 -6.58 -0.13
N ARG A 28 52.28 -7.01 1.02
CA ARG A 28 50.98 -7.62 1.17
C ARG A 28 50.57 -7.57 2.64
N LEU A 29 49.31 -7.16 2.87
CA LEU A 29 48.71 -7.19 4.21
C LEU A 29 47.51 -8.15 4.21
N ARG A 30 47.51 -9.14 5.11
CA ARG A 30 46.38 -10.05 5.28
C ARG A 30 45.81 -9.93 6.70
N ILE A 31 44.51 -9.70 6.77
CA ILE A 31 43.75 -9.61 8.02
C ILE A 31 42.44 -10.35 7.79
N SER A 32 42.31 -11.55 8.38
CA SER A 32 41.14 -12.42 8.13
C SER A 32 40.95 -12.68 6.63
N GLY A 33 39.73 -12.49 6.09
CA GLY A 33 39.44 -12.61 4.66
C GLY A 33 39.91 -11.44 3.78
N LEU A 34 40.43 -10.35 4.38
CA LEU A 34 40.94 -9.18 3.67
C LEU A 34 42.40 -9.39 3.25
N THR A 35 42.70 -9.20 1.97
CA THR A 35 44.07 -9.14 1.45
C THR A 35 44.24 -7.82 0.72
N LEU A 36 45.20 -6.98 1.18
CA LEU A 36 45.55 -5.72 0.53
C LEU A 36 46.79 -5.91 -0.34
N ASP A 37 46.81 -5.28 -1.49
CA ASP A 37 47.91 -5.22 -2.43
C ASP A 37 49.03 -4.29 -1.94
N PRO A 38 50.24 -4.33 -2.55
CA PRO A 38 51.35 -3.46 -2.15
C PRO A 38 50.93 -1.99 -2.08
N ALA A 39 51.27 -1.34 -0.98
CA ALA A 39 50.97 0.09 -0.78
C ALA A 39 52.00 0.80 0.03
N ARG A 40 51.99 2.12 -0.11
CA ARG A 40 52.81 3.05 0.71
C ARG A 40 51.86 4.01 1.44
N LEU A 41 52.11 4.20 2.73
CA LEU A 41 51.33 5.07 3.61
C LEU A 41 52.28 6.09 4.27
N ARG A 42 51.96 7.36 4.16
CA ARG A 42 52.66 8.38 4.90
C ARG A 42 52.09 8.48 6.31
N LEU A 43 52.90 8.10 7.29
CA LEU A 43 52.59 8.20 8.70
C LEU A 43 53.21 9.49 9.25
N CYS A 44 52.43 10.27 9.97
CA CYS A 44 52.92 11.45 10.67
C CYS A 44 52.68 11.29 12.17
N PRO A 45 53.58 11.81 13.03
CA PRO A 45 53.35 11.82 14.46
C PRO A 45 52.10 12.63 14.80
N GLU A 46 51.28 12.12 15.71
CA GLU A 46 50.10 12.84 16.21
C GLU A 46 50.53 14.03 17.08
N THR A 47 51.58 13.83 17.92
CA THR A 47 52.15 14.86 18.80
C THR A 47 53.64 14.62 18.95
N GLY A 48 54.46 15.57 18.55
CA GLY A 48 55.91 15.60 18.79
C GLY A 48 56.72 14.46 18.18
N ALA A 49 56.35 13.21 18.36
CA ALA A 49 56.96 12.02 17.74
C ALA A 49 55.98 10.85 17.73
N MET A 50 56.21 9.90 16.81
CA MET A 50 55.33 8.69 16.71
C MET A 50 55.36 7.88 18.00
N VAL A 51 56.54 7.72 18.63
CA VAL A 51 56.69 7.10 19.95
C VAL A 51 57.60 7.95 20.82
N GLN A 52 57.19 8.17 22.03
CA GLN A 52 57.97 8.81 23.09
C GLN A 52 57.94 7.93 24.34
N VAL A 53 59.13 7.62 24.86
CA VAL A 53 59.26 6.93 26.15
C VAL A 53 59.98 7.91 27.10
N ALA A 54 59.36 8.20 28.25
CA ALA A 54 59.93 9.04 29.30
C ALA A 54 59.42 8.54 30.66
N ASN A 55 60.33 8.44 31.66
CA ASN A 55 60.00 8.00 33.01
C ASN A 55 59.21 6.66 33.03
N GLY A 56 59.60 5.68 32.20
CA GLY A 56 58.95 4.39 32.08
C GLY A 56 57.55 4.39 31.44
N ARG A 57 57.07 5.54 30.95
CA ARG A 57 55.77 5.64 30.29
C ARG A 57 55.94 5.84 28.78
N THR A 58 55.25 5.04 28.01
CA THR A 58 55.19 5.15 26.55
C THR A 58 53.99 6.00 26.16
N ARG A 59 54.19 6.99 25.29
CA ARG A 59 53.16 7.80 24.65
C ARG A 59 53.45 7.84 23.16
N GLY A 60 52.44 8.10 22.38
CA GLY A 60 52.58 8.29 20.95
C GLY A 60 51.36 7.87 20.17
N GLY A 61 51.35 8.31 18.96
CA GLY A 61 50.32 8.01 17.98
C GLY A 61 50.76 8.43 16.60
N VAL A 62 50.10 7.93 15.60
CA VAL A 62 50.35 8.27 14.21
C VAL A 62 49.05 8.67 13.54
N THR A 63 49.14 9.61 12.63
CA THR A 63 48.08 10.02 11.72
C THR A 63 48.40 9.58 10.30
N VAL A 64 47.38 9.23 9.56
CA VAL A 64 47.43 8.90 8.14
C VAL A 64 46.48 9.84 7.41
N GLY A 65 46.90 10.46 6.34
CA GLY A 65 46.07 11.28 5.47
C GLY A 65 45.21 10.44 4.51
N ALA A 66 44.59 11.15 3.57
CA ALA A 66 43.77 10.47 2.55
C ALA A 66 44.54 9.38 1.82
N THR A 67 43.98 8.17 1.84
CA THR A 67 44.65 6.96 1.34
C THR A 67 43.68 6.09 0.58
N ARG A 68 44.17 5.49 -0.51
CA ARG A 68 43.46 4.50 -1.32
C ARG A 68 44.27 3.20 -1.33
N LEU A 69 43.58 2.10 -0.98
CA LEU A 69 44.13 0.75 -0.96
C LEU A 69 43.33 -0.13 -1.92
N ALA A 70 44.02 -0.95 -2.66
CA ALA A 70 43.38 -2.00 -3.47
C ALA A 70 43.64 -3.36 -2.81
N GLY A 71 42.80 -4.34 -3.14
CA GLY A 71 42.93 -5.68 -2.61
C GLY A 71 41.75 -6.56 -2.92
N ARG A 72 41.51 -7.53 -2.04
CA ARG A 72 40.39 -8.48 -2.14
C ARG A 72 39.82 -8.78 -0.75
N LEU A 73 38.49 -8.93 -0.71
CA LEU A 73 37.78 -9.51 0.43
C LEU A 73 37.24 -10.89 -0.01
N GLY A 74 37.76 -11.95 0.59
CA GLY A 74 37.59 -13.30 0.05
C GLY A 74 38.16 -13.39 -1.37
N GLY A 75 37.37 -13.82 -2.32
CA GLY A 75 37.72 -13.85 -3.75
C GLY A 75 37.38 -12.58 -4.51
N THR A 76 36.66 -11.64 -3.91
CA THR A 76 36.07 -10.45 -4.57
C THR A 76 37.00 -9.25 -4.56
N PRO A 77 37.23 -8.55 -5.68
CA PRO A 77 38.00 -7.31 -5.73
C PRO A 77 37.47 -6.26 -4.78
N LEU A 78 38.35 -5.56 -4.09
CA LEU A 78 38.03 -4.49 -3.14
C LEU A 78 38.90 -3.26 -3.39
N THR A 79 38.29 -2.09 -3.42
CA THR A 79 38.96 -0.81 -3.23
C THR A 79 38.50 -0.18 -1.94
N LEU A 80 39.43 0.17 -1.07
CA LEU A 80 39.19 0.86 0.18
C LEU A 80 39.81 2.26 0.13
N THR A 81 39.02 3.27 0.46
CA THR A 81 39.48 4.65 0.57
C THR A 81 39.19 5.16 1.98
N VAL A 82 40.12 5.84 2.57
CA VAL A 82 40.00 6.48 3.89
C VAL A 82 40.37 7.96 3.74
N ALA A 83 39.55 8.86 4.25
CA ALA A 83 39.85 10.32 4.19
C ALA A 83 40.95 10.72 5.18
N GLY A 84 41.07 10.01 6.29
CA GLY A 84 42.12 10.17 7.28
C GLY A 84 41.97 9.16 8.41
N GLY A 85 43.04 8.99 9.18
CA GLY A 85 43.03 8.12 10.33
C GLY A 85 44.04 8.49 11.40
N ARG A 86 43.72 8.08 12.63
CA ARG A 86 44.59 8.20 13.81
C ARG A 86 44.76 6.83 14.41
N PHE A 87 45.95 6.50 14.85
CA PHE A 87 46.30 5.27 15.56
C PHE A 87 47.08 5.59 16.81
N GLY A 88 46.56 5.29 17.98
CA GLY A 88 47.25 5.42 19.27
C GLY A 88 48.18 4.23 19.48
N LEU A 89 49.37 4.47 19.98
CA LEU A 89 50.39 3.43 20.23
C LEU A 89 50.51 3.06 21.71
N ALA A 90 50.15 3.97 22.61
CA ALA A 90 50.22 3.73 24.06
C ALA A 90 48.96 3.03 24.62
N GLY A 91 47.79 3.25 24.01
CA GLY A 91 46.62 2.44 24.19
C GLY A 91 46.16 2.09 22.76
N PRO A 92 46.29 0.86 22.27
CA PRO A 92 46.16 0.53 20.87
C PRO A 92 44.70 0.74 20.39
N ASP A 93 44.38 1.97 20.12
CA ASP A 93 43.13 2.47 19.58
C ASP A 93 43.32 3.11 18.20
N PHE A 94 42.29 3.20 17.43
CA PHE A 94 42.26 3.90 16.15
C PHE A 94 40.91 4.57 15.88
N SER A 95 40.97 5.60 15.07
CA SER A 95 39.79 6.26 14.51
C SER A 95 40.04 6.55 13.04
N LEU A 96 39.14 6.11 12.16
CA LEU A 96 39.17 6.34 10.73
C LEU A 96 37.99 7.19 10.33
N ALA A 97 38.24 8.18 9.48
CA ALA A 97 37.20 9.05 8.93
C ALA A 97 36.99 8.80 7.43
N GLY A 98 35.74 8.82 6.98
CA GLY A 98 35.39 8.74 5.57
C GLY A 98 35.88 7.45 4.91
N VAL A 99 35.58 6.31 5.53
CA VAL A 99 35.90 4.97 5.02
C VAL A 99 34.94 4.63 3.89
N LYS A 100 35.45 4.38 2.69
CA LYS A 100 34.66 3.99 1.52
C LYS A 100 35.16 2.67 0.98
N ALA A 101 34.30 1.66 0.96
CA ALA A 101 34.58 0.36 0.39
C ALA A 101 33.78 0.17 -0.91
N ARG A 102 34.46 -0.32 -1.94
CA ARG A 102 33.89 -0.67 -3.24
C ARG A 102 34.24 -2.11 -3.53
N LEU A 103 33.24 -2.98 -3.51
CA LEU A 103 33.40 -4.42 -3.59
C LEU A 103 32.74 -4.98 -4.86
N GLY A 104 33.49 -5.71 -5.67
CA GLY A 104 33.01 -6.31 -6.90
C GLY A 104 33.66 -5.74 -8.16
N ALA A 105 33.23 -6.22 -9.32
CA ALA A 105 33.60 -5.68 -10.62
C ALA A 105 32.87 -4.36 -10.89
N PRO A 106 33.40 -3.49 -11.77
CA PRO A 106 32.81 -2.17 -12.04
C PRO A 106 31.34 -2.22 -12.45
N GLU A 107 30.92 -3.27 -13.17
CA GLU A 107 29.55 -3.47 -13.65
C GLU A 107 28.56 -3.92 -12.54
N ARG A 108 29.11 -4.42 -11.42
CA ARG A 108 28.35 -5.00 -10.28
C ARG A 108 29.00 -4.60 -8.96
N LEU A 109 29.01 -3.31 -8.71
CA LEU A 109 29.73 -2.74 -7.59
C LEU A 109 28.82 -2.62 -6.36
N SER A 110 29.17 -3.31 -5.27
CA SER A 110 28.62 -3.03 -3.95
C SER A 110 29.36 -1.87 -3.33
N VAL A 111 28.63 -0.94 -2.79
CA VAL A 111 29.14 0.31 -2.21
C VAL A 111 28.84 0.30 -0.71
N LEU A 112 29.86 0.59 0.09
CA LEU A 112 29.69 0.83 1.53
C LEU A 112 30.54 2.05 1.91
N ASP A 113 29.91 3.06 2.46
CA ASP A 113 30.53 4.28 2.97
C ASP A 113 30.23 4.37 4.46
N VAL A 114 31.25 4.65 5.29
CA VAL A 114 31.15 4.80 6.74
C VAL A 114 31.79 6.11 7.12
N GLY A 115 31.06 6.98 7.79
CA GLY A 115 31.55 8.29 8.19
C GLY A 115 32.68 8.20 9.20
N THR A 116 32.50 7.42 10.26
CA THR A 116 33.52 7.16 11.29
C THR A 116 33.56 5.68 11.64
N LEU A 117 34.80 5.19 11.84
CA LEU A 117 35.09 3.83 12.30
C LEU A 117 36.13 3.87 13.39
N ASP A 118 35.73 3.68 14.64
CA ASP A 118 36.61 3.66 15.79
C ASP A 118 36.88 2.22 16.23
N GLY A 119 38.05 1.98 16.77
CA GLY A 119 38.41 0.66 17.29
C GLY A 119 39.50 0.66 18.34
N ARG A 120 39.51 -0.40 19.13
CA ARG A 120 40.55 -0.72 20.13
C ARG A 120 41.01 -2.14 19.98
N ILE A 121 42.28 -2.38 20.13
CA ILE A 121 42.91 -3.70 20.08
C ILE A 121 43.20 -4.15 21.52
N ALA A 122 42.67 -5.25 21.97
CA ALA A 122 42.89 -5.82 23.28
C ALA A 122 42.82 -7.37 23.24
N GLY A 123 43.85 -8.07 23.73
CA GLY A 123 43.82 -9.53 23.82
C GLY A 123 43.56 -10.27 22.51
N GLY A 124 44.05 -9.74 21.37
CA GLY A 124 43.80 -10.33 20.04
C GLY A 124 42.41 -10.06 19.46
N VAL A 125 41.60 -9.26 20.14
CA VAL A 125 40.28 -8.81 19.70
C VAL A 125 40.37 -7.33 19.30
N VAL A 126 39.74 -6.99 18.19
CA VAL A 126 39.54 -5.59 17.76
C VAL A 126 38.04 -5.30 17.86
N SER A 127 37.69 -4.25 18.57
CA SER A 127 36.28 -3.87 18.72
C SER A 127 36.12 -2.35 18.80
N GLY A 128 34.97 -1.82 18.42
CA GLY A 128 34.71 -0.40 18.44
C GLY A 128 33.33 -0.04 17.93
N LYS A 129 33.22 1.19 17.42
CA LYS A 129 31.95 1.72 16.91
C LYS A 129 32.08 2.18 15.46
N PHE A 130 30.97 2.17 14.78
CA PHE A 130 30.84 2.78 13.46
C PHE A 130 29.61 3.67 13.41
N ALA A 131 29.66 4.73 12.59
CA ALA A 131 28.54 5.65 12.44
C ALA A 131 28.47 6.23 11.00
N ALA A 132 27.31 6.77 10.67
CA ALA A 132 27.01 7.31 9.36
C ALA A 132 27.32 6.31 8.22
N GLY A 133 26.86 5.07 8.41
CA GLY A 133 26.99 4.01 7.42
C GLY A 133 25.95 4.17 6.32
N GLU A 134 26.38 4.14 5.07
CA GLU A 134 25.52 4.11 3.89
C GLU A 134 26.00 3.01 2.94
N GLY A 135 25.06 2.38 2.22
CA GLY A 135 25.45 1.31 1.31
C GLY A 135 24.41 0.88 0.33
N GLN A 136 24.89 0.15 -0.67
CA GLN A 136 24.06 -0.56 -1.65
C GLN A 136 24.79 -1.84 -2.06
N ILE A 137 24.09 -2.96 -2.02
CA ILE A 137 24.60 -4.23 -2.51
C ILE A 137 24.24 -4.35 -3.98
N ALA A 138 25.20 -4.74 -4.81
CA ALA A 138 24.98 -4.95 -6.24
C ALA A 138 23.81 -5.91 -6.49
N ASN A 139 22.96 -5.59 -7.46
CA ASN A 139 21.76 -6.32 -7.86
C ASN A 139 20.63 -6.39 -6.79
N VAL A 140 20.82 -5.78 -5.62
CA VAL A 140 19.76 -5.66 -4.62
C VAL A 140 19.20 -4.24 -4.68
N PRO A 141 17.92 -4.06 -5.00
CA PRO A 141 17.32 -2.72 -5.16
C PRO A 141 16.99 -2.07 -3.80
N LEU A 142 17.97 -2.10 -2.88
CA LEU A 142 17.85 -1.56 -1.53
C LEU A 142 19.04 -0.64 -1.22
N LEU A 143 18.75 0.47 -0.57
CA LEU A 143 19.73 1.40 -0.03
C LEU A 143 19.78 1.25 1.49
N ILE A 144 20.99 1.08 2.01
CA ILE A 144 21.29 1.14 3.45
C ILE A 144 21.57 2.59 3.79
N ARG A 145 20.96 3.09 4.85
CA ARG A 145 21.11 4.48 5.32
C ARG A 145 21.31 4.53 6.83
N GLU A 146 22.05 5.52 7.28
CA GLU A 146 22.22 5.86 8.70
C GLU A 146 22.62 4.68 9.58
N ALA A 147 23.38 3.72 9.04
CA ALA A 147 23.81 2.58 9.80
C ALA A 147 24.83 3.02 10.88
N ALA A 148 24.60 2.60 12.11
CA ALA A 148 25.47 2.89 13.25
C ALA A 148 25.38 1.78 14.30
N GLY A 149 26.48 1.55 15.01
CA GLY A 149 26.49 0.52 16.04
C GLY A 149 27.88 0.14 16.52
N ASP A 150 27.94 -1.03 17.10
CA ASP A 150 29.17 -1.66 17.58
C ASP A 150 29.66 -2.72 16.61
N TRP A 151 30.97 -2.89 16.52
CA TRP A 151 31.58 -3.95 15.74
C TRP A 151 32.68 -4.65 16.54
N ARG A 152 32.93 -5.92 16.22
CA ARG A 152 33.94 -6.74 16.85
C ARG A 152 34.54 -7.73 15.84
N LEU A 153 35.86 -7.80 15.81
CA LEU A 153 36.63 -8.80 15.07
C LEU A 153 37.41 -9.65 16.04
N ALA A 154 37.10 -10.94 16.10
CA ALA A 154 37.74 -11.90 16.98
C ALA A 154 37.85 -13.28 16.30
N GLY A 155 39.02 -13.89 16.32
CA GLY A 155 39.23 -15.22 15.71
C GLY A 155 38.89 -15.28 14.21
N GLY A 156 39.00 -14.16 13.51
CA GLY A 156 38.63 -14.07 12.06
C GLY A 156 37.15 -13.85 11.79
N VAL A 157 36.32 -13.78 12.81
CA VAL A 157 34.89 -13.49 12.69
C VAL A 157 34.63 -12.02 12.98
N LEU A 158 34.00 -11.31 12.03
CA LEU A 158 33.49 -9.94 12.20
C LEU A 158 32.02 -9.99 12.58
N THR A 159 31.67 -9.30 13.65
CA THR A 159 30.27 -9.08 14.06
C THR A 159 29.96 -7.59 14.09
N LEU A 160 28.77 -7.21 13.63
CA LEU A 160 28.21 -5.88 13.75
C LEU A 160 26.85 -5.96 14.42
N ASN A 161 26.55 -5.02 15.32
CA ASN A 161 25.23 -4.91 15.95
C ASN A 161 24.88 -3.43 16.02
N GLY A 162 23.61 -3.08 15.72
CA GLY A 162 23.19 -1.69 15.78
C GLY A 162 21.91 -1.38 15.03
N GLY A 163 21.77 -0.14 14.64
CA GLY A 163 20.62 0.33 13.87
C GLY A 163 20.95 0.55 12.39
N VAL A 164 19.96 0.37 11.54
CA VAL A 164 20.07 0.59 10.09
C VAL A 164 18.74 1.08 9.52
N GLY A 165 18.79 2.10 8.66
CA GLY A 165 17.68 2.50 7.80
C GLY A 165 17.75 1.76 6.45
N VAL A 166 16.59 1.37 5.92
CA VAL A 166 16.46 0.70 4.62
C VAL A 166 15.49 1.47 3.75
N ARG A 167 15.87 1.71 2.49
CA ARG A 167 15.02 2.35 1.48
C ARG A 167 15.06 1.56 0.18
N ASP A 168 14.00 1.70 -0.60
CA ASP A 168 14.00 1.20 -1.98
C ASP A 168 14.97 2.04 -2.83
N ALA A 169 15.71 1.38 -3.70
CA ALA A 169 16.64 2.03 -4.63
C ALA A 169 15.97 2.43 -5.96
N ASP A 170 14.73 2.00 -6.19
CA ASP A 170 13.98 2.34 -7.39
C ASP A 170 13.64 3.83 -7.45
N ALA A 171 13.58 4.40 -8.65
CA ALA A 171 13.16 5.79 -8.87
C ALA A 171 11.71 6.01 -8.42
N THR A 172 10.87 4.98 -8.50
CA THR A 172 9.51 4.93 -7.96
C THR A 172 9.49 3.92 -6.81
N PRO A 173 9.77 4.35 -5.56
CA PRO A 173 9.91 3.44 -4.43
C PRO A 173 8.64 2.60 -4.21
N ARG A 174 8.80 1.28 -4.08
CA ARG A 174 7.72 0.33 -3.81
C ARG A 174 7.28 0.34 -2.36
N PHE A 175 8.17 0.76 -1.45
CA PHE A 175 7.87 0.89 -0.02
C PHE A 175 8.52 2.15 0.56
N GLU A 176 7.91 2.69 1.61
CA GLU A 176 8.43 3.82 2.37
C GLU A 176 9.61 3.40 3.26
N PRO A 177 10.49 4.32 3.67
CA PRO A 177 11.67 4.00 4.47
C PRO A 177 11.34 3.22 5.73
N LEU A 178 12.13 2.18 5.99
CA LEU A 178 12.02 1.34 7.19
C LEU A 178 13.30 1.43 8.03
N ARG A 179 13.21 1.10 9.31
CA ARG A 179 14.32 1.10 10.25
C ARG A 179 14.38 -0.20 11.05
N SER A 180 15.58 -0.67 11.30
CA SER A 180 15.87 -1.71 12.31
C SER A 180 16.77 -1.10 13.39
N ASP A 181 16.48 -1.38 14.66
CA ASP A 181 17.32 -0.98 15.80
C ASP A 181 18.08 -2.17 16.40
N ASP A 182 17.76 -3.37 15.96
CA ASP A 182 18.31 -4.66 16.40
C ASP A 182 19.07 -5.41 15.29
N PHE A 183 19.54 -4.66 14.28
CA PHE A 183 20.31 -5.24 13.19
C PHE A 183 21.57 -5.93 13.71
N ALA A 184 21.76 -7.17 13.29
CA ALA A 184 22.96 -7.95 13.59
C ALA A 184 23.53 -8.54 12.29
N LEU A 185 24.87 -8.53 12.15
CA LEU A 185 25.58 -9.15 11.04
C LEU A 185 26.79 -9.91 11.55
N THR A 186 27.02 -11.08 10.99
CA THR A 186 28.22 -11.90 11.19
C THR A 186 28.84 -12.21 9.84
N LEU A 187 30.14 -11.94 9.71
CA LEU A 187 30.98 -12.38 8.58
C LEU A 187 32.00 -13.37 9.10
N ASN A 188 31.94 -14.59 8.60
CA ASN A 188 32.92 -15.67 8.91
C ASN A 188 33.45 -16.22 7.58
N GLY A 189 34.73 -15.96 7.31
CA GLY A 189 35.30 -16.27 5.99
C GLY A 189 34.55 -15.55 4.86
N ASN A 190 33.83 -16.28 4.03
CA ASN A 190 33.00 -15.74 2.95
C ASN A 190 31.51 -15.68 3.29
N ASP A 191 31.11 -16.27 4.41
CA ASP A 191 29.71 -16.38 4.78
C ASP A 191 29.27 -15.15 5.59
N ILE A 192 28.30 -14.42 5.06
CA ILE A 192 27.58 -13.35 5.75
C ILE A 192 26.22 -13.88 6.19
N ARG A 193 25.90 -13.66 7.46
CA ARG A 193 24.56 -13.82 8.02
C ARG A 193 24.15 -12.50 8.65
N ALA A 194 22.98 -12.00 8.29
CA ALA A 194 22.46 -10.78 8.88
C ALA A 194 20.96 -10.89 9.12
N GLY A 195 20.45 -10.07 10.03
CA GLY A 195 19.04 -10.02 10.32
C GLY A 195 18.67 -8.87 11.23
N GLY A 196 17.39 -8.65 11.39
CA GLY A 196 16.82 -7.62 12.24
C GLY A 196 15.34 -7.44 12.00
N THR A 197 14.71 -6.68 12.87
CA THR A 197 13.28 -6.34 12.80
C THR A 197 13.11 -5.00 12.10
N LEU A 198 12.46 -4.99 10.94
CA LEU A 198 12.10 -3.76 10.23
C LEU A 198 10.82 -3.16 10.80
N LYS A 199 10.86 -1.86 11.10
CA LYS A 199 9.75 -1.07 11.67
C LYS A 199 9.54 0.20 10.86
N HIS A 200 8.33 0.71 10.90
CA HIS A 200 8.04 2.08 10.44
C HIS A 200 8.75 3.09 11.36
N PRO A 201 9.58 4.03 10.84
CA PRO A 201 10.48 4.83 11.67
C PRO A 201 9.78 5.73 12.68
N ALA A 202 8.65 6.36 12.31
CA ALA A 202 7.93 7.29 13.18
C ALA A 202 6.96 6.60 14.14
N LYS A 203 6.31 5.50 13.71
CA LYS A 203 5.24 4.83 14.48
C LYS A 203 5.70 3.56 15.18
N SER A 204 6.94 3.11 14.92
CA SER A 204 7.53 1.89 15.48
C SER A 204 6.71 0.62 15.21
N VAL A 205 5.78 0.66 14.25
CA VAL A 205 5.00 -0.52 13.84
C VAL A 205 5.93 -1.53 13.19
N LYS A 206 5.92 -2.75 13.69
CA LYS A 206 6.69 -3.87 13.13
C LYS A 206 6.13 -4.26 11.77
N VAL A 207 7.00 -4.27 10.76
CA VAL A 207 6.65 -4.62 9.37
C VAL A 207 7.10 -6.03 9.04
N ALA A 208 8.38 -6.37 9.28
CA ALA A 208 8.91 -7.69 8.98
C ALA A 208 10.13 -8.03 9.85
N ASP A 209 10.34 -9.29 10.09
CA ASP A 209 11.63 -9.83 10.49
C ASP A 209 12.39 -10.26 9.23
N VAL A 210 13.64 -9.83 9.11
CA VAL A 210 14.49 -10.13 7.95
C VAL A 210 15.63 -11.02 8.37
N THR A 211 15.88 -12.07 7.59
CA THR A 211 17.06 -12.93 7.74
C THR A 211 17.76 -13.03 6.39
N ILE A 212 19.06 -12.75 6.36
CA ILE A 212 19.90 -12.72 5.17
C ILE A 212 21.04 -13.74 5.31
N ALA A 213 21.29 -14.49 4.25
CA ALA A 213 22.48 -15.32 4.09
C ALA A 213 23.14 -14.97 2.75
N HIS A 214 24.46 -14.71 2.74
CA HIS A 214 25.19 -14.34 1.53
C HIS A 214 26.59 -14.97 1.52
N ASP A 215 26.97 -15.53 0.39
CA ASP A 215 28.30 -16.07 0.11
C ASP A 215 29.09 -15.08 -0.77
N LEU A 216 30.10 -14.43 -0.16
CA LEU A 216 30.94 -13.45 -0.86
C LEU A 216 31.73 -14.06 -2.03
N ALA A 217 32.12 -15.33 -1.96
CA ALA A 217 32.90 -15.98 -2.99
C ALA A 217 32.05 -16.26 -4.23
N LYS A 218 30.80 -16.64 -4.04
CA LYS A 218 29.84 -16.91 -5.12
C LYS A 218 29.10 -15.67 -5.57
N GLY A 219 29.06 -14.60 -4.77
CA GLY A 219 28.26 -13.42 -5.01
C GLY A 219 26.75 -13.70 -5.00
N SER A 220 26.34 -14.75 -4.28
CA SER A 220 24.94 -15.20 -4.21
C SER A 220 24.44 -15.19 -2.76
N GLY A 221 23.12 -15.04 -2.61
CA GLY A 221 22.52 -15.02 -1.29
C GLY A 221 21.01 -15.13 -1.33
N THR A 222 20.44 -15.17 -0.13
CA THR A 222 18.99 -15.22 0.10
C THR A 222 18.60 -14.25 1.20
N ALA A 223 17.39 -13.70 1.09
CA ALA A 223 16.73 -12.97 2.15
C ALA A 223 15.32 -13.53 2.36
N VAL A 224 14.96 -13.71 3.61
CA VAL A 224 13.62 -14.09 4.03
C VAL A 224 13.01 -12.92 4.79
N LEU A 225 11.80 -12.52 4.37
CA LEU A 225 10.99 -11.52 5.04
C LEU A 225 9.81 -12.24 5.70
N ALA A 226 9.81 -12.34 7.00
CA ALA A 226 8.67 -12.86 7.75
C ALA A 226 7.80 -11.70 8.24
N VAL A 227 6.56 -11.65 7.79
CA VAL A 227 5.55 -10.66 8.19
C VAL A 227 4.57 -11.33 9.15
N PRO A 228 4.76 -11.21 10.46
CA PRO A 228 3.96 -11.94 11.44
C PRO A 228 2.53 -11.41 11.56
N GLY A 229 2.34 -10.14 11.24
CA GLY A 229 1.05 -9.46 11.21
C GLY A 229 1.24 -7.95 11.27
N ILE A 230 0.91 -7.26 10.17
CA ILE A 230 0.80 -5.80 10.14
C ILE A 230 -0.66 -5.47 10.37
N THR A 231 -0.97 -4.73 11.43
CA THR A 231 -2.33 -4.29 11.73
C THR A 231 -2.53 -2.87 11.22
N PHE A 232 -3.53 -2.69 10.37
CA PHE A 232 -3.98 -1.41 9.86
C PHE A 232 -5.23 -0.93 10.64
N GLY A 233 -5.36 0.36 10.79
CA GLY A 233 -6.45 1.04 11.46
C GLY A 233 -6.20 2.55 11.48
N ASP A 234 -6.92 3.31 12.30
CA ASP A 234 -6.85 4.77 12.34
C ASP A 234 -5.42 5.30 12.65
N GLY A 235 -4.61 4.51 13.36
CA GLY A 235 -3.23 4.86 13.71
C GLY A 235 -2.19 4.56 12.64
N PHE A 236 -2.46 3.67 11.69
CA PHE A 236 -1.51 3.24 10.68
C PHE A 236 -2.22 2.70 9.44
N GLN A 237 -1.93 3.26 8.27
CA GLN A 237 -2.57 2.93 7.02
C GLN A 237 -1.58 2.35 5.98
N PRO A 238 -2.03 1.56 5.00
CA PRO A 238 -1.16 0.96 3.98
C PRO A 238 -0.34 1.97 3.17
N ASN A 239 -0.87 3.17 2.91
CA ASN A 239 -0.15 4.23 2.18
C ASN A 239 1.08 4.77 2.94
N GLU A 240 1.19 4.50 4.24
CA GLU A 240 2.37 4.81 5.04
C GLU A 240 3.49 3.76 4.88
N LEU A 241 3.16 2.59 4.34
CA LEU A 241 4.13 1.55 3.97
C LEU A 241 4.50 1.58 2.49
N THR A 242 3.53 1.87 1.65
CA THR A 242 3.72 1.82 0.20
C THR A 242 2.78 2.78 -0.53
N ARG A 243 3.32 3.51 -1.48
CA ARG A 243 2.54 4.41 -2.34
C ARG A 243 1.64 3.65 -3.33
N LEU A 244 1.88 2.36 -3.53
CA LEU A 244 1.08 1.51 -4.43
C LEU A 244 -0.39 1.41 -4.01
N THR A 245 -0.71 1.68 -2.75
CA THR A 245 -2.08 1.70 -2.22
C THR A 245 -2.76 3.06 -2.32
N PHE A 246 -2.00 4.12 -2.63
CA PHE A 246 -2.53 5.48 -2.72
C PHE A 246 -3.53 5.60 -3.88
N GLY A 247 -4.74 6.08 -3.59
CA GLY A 247 -5.83 6.18 -4.57
C GLY A 247 -6.46 4.83 -4.98
N VAL A 248 -6.01 3.72 -4.40
CA VAL A 248 -6.59 2.38 -4.62
C VAL A 248 -7.48 1.97 -3.46
N VAL A 249 -6.97 2.10 -2.23
CA VAL A 249 -7.69 1.78 -0.99
C VAL A 249 -7.42 2.85 0.07
N ALA A 250 -8.39 3.05 0.96
CA ALA A 250 -8.31 3.93 2.13
C ALA A 250 -9.06 3.29 3.31
N ASP A 251 -8.92 3.88 4.49
CA ASP A 251 -9.61 3.47 5.73
C ASP A 251 -9.52 1.96 6.00
N VAL A 252 -8.33 1.40 5.77
CA VAL A 252 -8.10 -0.02 5.94
C VAL A 252 -8.08 -0.38 7.43
N LYS A 253 -8.91 -1.36 7.81
CA LYS A 253 -9.00 -1.94 9.16
C LYS A 253 -8.88 -3.45 9.06
N GLY A 254 -7.77 -3.99 9.59
CA GLY A 254 -7.50 -5.42 9.50
C GLY A 254 -6.02 -5.73 9.61
N SER A 255 -5.64 -6.96 9.32
CA SER A 255 -4.26 -7.39 9.41
C SER A 255 -3.81 -8.17 8.18
N VAL A 256 -2.53 -7.98 7.83
CA VAL A 256 -1.86 -8.73 6.76
C VAL A 256 -0.67 -9.47 7.34
N SER A 257 -0.57 -10.76 7.10
CA SER A 257 0.57 -11.60 7.47
C SER A 257 1.10 -12.36 6.25
N GLY A 258 2.36 -12.79 6.31
CA GLY A 258 2.90 -13.53 5.19
C GLY A 258 4.41 -13.73 5.25
N ARG A 259 4.95 -14.15 4.12
CA ARG A 259 6.38 -14.40 3.94
C ARG A 259 6.78 -14.04 2.50
N GLY A 260 7.94 -13.41 2.38
CA GLY A 260 8.65 -13.21 1.13
C GLY A 260 10.00 -13.90 1.16
N ASP A 261 10.39 -14.51 0.05
CA ASP A 261 11.70 -15.13 -0.15
C ASP A 261 12.34 -14.49 -1.39
N ILE A 262 13.56 -13.96 -1.22
CA ILE A 262 14.33 -13.31 -2.26
C ILE A 262 15.65 -14.05 -2.40
N ALA A 263 16.05 -14.36 -3.62
CA ALA A 263 17.35 -14.95 -3.90
C ALA A 263 18.07 -14.14 -4.99
N TRP A 264 19.37 -13.97 -4.84
CA TRP A 264 20.20 -13.28 -5.82
C TRP A 264 21.47 -14.07 -6.13
N SER A 265 21.91 -13.94 -7.36
CA SER A 265 23.14 -14.48 -7.88
C SER A 265 23.76 -13.51 -8.90
N PRO A 266 24.95 -13.80 -9.42
CA PRO A 266 25.51 -13.04 -10.54
C PRO A 266 24.59 -12.97 -11.77
N ASP A 267 23.68 -13.94 -11.95
CA ASP A 267 22.77 -14.03 -13.09
C ASP A 267 21.50 -13.19 -12.92
N GLY A 268 21.17 -12.77 -11.69
CA GLY A 268 19.99 -11.95 -11.42
C GLY A 268 19.38 -12.16 -10.04
N VAL A 269 18.17 -11.60 -9.88
CA VAL A 269 17.37 -11.67 -8.65
C VAL A 269 16.07 -12.37 -8.97
N THR A 270 15.65 -13.27 -8.09
CA THR A 270 14.33 -13.92 -8.10
C THR A 270 13.64 -13.67 -6.77
N SER A 271 12.32 -13.61 -6.78
CA SER A 271 11.56 -13.38 -5.55
C SER A 271 10.21 -14.10 -5.60
N THR A 272 9.78 -14.62 -4.48
CA THR A 272 8.44 -15.19 -4.32
C THR A 272 7.83 -14.72 -3.00
N GLY A 273 6.53 -14.88 -2.84
CA GLY A 273 5.90 -14.51 -1.57
C GLY A 273 4.48 -15.03 -1.46
N VAL A 274 4.05 -15.21 -0.22
CA VAL A 274 2.68 -15.58 0.12
C VAL A 274 2.21 -14.67 1.24
N PHE A 275 1.12 -13.94 0.99
CA PHE A 275 0.52 -13.05 1.99
C PHE A 275 -0.96 -13.35 2.10
N ARG A 276 -1.53 -13.08 3.27
CA ARG A 276 -2.93 -13.36 3.56
C ARG A 276 -3.53 -12.31 4.47
N THR A 277 -4.82 -12.10 4.28
CA THR A 277 -5.66 -11.29 5.16
C THR A 277 -6.95 -12.04 5.46
N ALA A 278 -7.58 -11.72 6.58
CA ALA A 278 -8.86 -12.30 6.99
C ALA A 278 -9.72 -11.22 7.66
N GLY A 279 -10.88 -10.95 7.06
CA GLY A 279 -11.83 -9.99 7.62
C GLY A 279 -11.36 -8.53 7.59
N THR A 280 -10.65 -8.12 6.55
CA THR A 280 -10.18 -6.74 6.40
C THR A 280 -11.27 -5.86 5.78
N ASP A 281 -11.53 -4.71 6.39
CA ASP A 281 -12.41 -3.67 5.88
C ASP A 281 -11.60 -2.56 5.22
N LEU A 282 -12.15 -1.96 4.18
CA LEU A 282 -11.49 -0.86 3.46
C LEU A 282 -12.50 -0.04 2.65
N ALA A 283 -12.10 1.17 2.27
CA ALA A 283 -12.77 1.97 1.26
C ALA A 283 -12.03 1.86 -0.07
N ALA A 284 -12.76 1.56 -1.14
CA ALA A 284 -12.27 1.55 -2.52
C ALA A 284 -13.02 2.59 -3.37
N ALA A 285 -12.55 2.86 -4.59
CA ALA A 285 -13.19 3.83 -5.48
C ALA A 285 -14.67 3.52 -5.77
N PHE A 286 -15.04 2.24 -5.75
CA PHE A 286 -16.41 1.77 -5.96
C PHE A 286 -17.26 1.69 -4.68
N GLY A 287 -16.70 2.02 -3.52
CA GLY A 287 -17.41 2.07 -2.24
C GLY A 287 -16.73 1.30 -1.12
N PRO A 288 -17.35 1.23 0.06
CA PRO A 288 -16.84 0.45 1.17
C PRO A 288 -16.89 -1.05 0.88
N VAL A 289 -15.86 -1.75 1.35
CA VAL A 289 -15.69 -3.21 1.29
C VAL A 289 -15.48 -3.70 2.71
N THR A 290 -16.23 -4.69 3.14
CA THR A 290 -16.06 -5.32 4.45
C THR A 290 -15.74 -6.80 4.33
N GLY A 291 -14.97 -7.30 5.28
CA GLY A 291 -14.66 -8.72 5.39
C GLY A 291 -13.84 -9.29 4.22
N LEU A 292 -12.98 -8.46 3.60
CA LEU A 292 -12.06 -8.94 2.56
C LEU A 292 -11.13 -10.01 3.13
N SER A 293 -11.14 -11.19 2.53
CA SER A 293 -10.29 -12.32 2.93
C SER A 293 -9.66 -12.99 1.71
N GLY A 294 -8.44 -13.48 1.86
CA GLY A 294 -7.74 -14.16 0.78
C GLY A 294 -6.27 -14.40 1.05
N GLU A 295 -5.69 -15.22 0.20
CA GLU A 295 -4.26 -15.46 0.13
C GLU A 295 -3.77 -15.08 -1.27
N ILE A 296 -2.70 -14.30 -1.33
CA ILE A 296 -2.05 -13.89 -2.58
C ILE A 296 -0.66 -14.54 -2.68
N ARG A 297 -0.38 -15.18 -3.82
CA ARG A 297 0.88 -15.86 -4.11
C ARG A 297 1.63 -15.17 -5.23
N PHE A 298 2.74 -14.55 -4.89
CA PHE A 298 3.63 -13.91 -5.85
C PHE A 298 4.60 -14.94 -6.46
N THR A 299 4.67 -14.95 -7.77
CA THR A 299 5.71 -15.64 -8.55
C THR A 299 6.93 -14.74 -8.76
N ASP A 300 6.71 -13.42 -8.71
CA ASP A 300 7.74 -12.39 -8.58
C ASP A 300 7.23 -11.32 -7.61
N LEU A 301 7.73 -11.37 -6.37
CA LEU A 301 7.33 -10.43 -5.32
C LEU A 301 7.82 -9.01 -5.59
N LEU A 302 9.04 -8.86 -6.08
CA LEU A 302 9.63 -7.56 -6.39
C LEU A 302 8.99 -6.89 -7.62
N GLY A 303 8.57 -7.69 -8.59
CA GLY A 303 7.83 -7.25 -9.76
C GLY A 303 6.32 -7.19 -9.54
N LEU A 304 5.81 -7.56 -8.35
CA LEU A 304 4.37 -7.63 -8.02
C LEU A 304 3.57 -8.50 -8.99
N VAL A 305 4.15 -9.62 -9.43
CA VAL A 305 3.50 -10.56 -10.35
C VAL A 305 3.03 -11.80 -9.61
N THR A 306 1.81 -12.24 -9.88
CA THR A 306 1.22 -13.44 -9.27
C THR A 306 0.93 -14.52 -10.31
N ALA A 307 0.74 -15.76 -9.83
CA ALA A 307 0.11 -16.78 -10.65
C ALA A 307 -1.35 -16.40 -10.99
N PRO A 308 -1.93 -16.91 -12.08
CA PRO A 308 -3.36 -16.79 -12.37
C PRO A 308 -4.22 -17.42 -11.28
N GLY A 309 -5.50 -17.03 -11.22
CA GLY A 309 -6.49 -17.66 -10.35
C GLY A 309 -6.35 -17.33 -8.87
N GLN A 310 -5.78 -16.18 -8.50
CA GLN A 310 -5.86 -15.69 -7.13
C GLN A 310 -7.31 -15.45 -6.75
N VAL A 311 -7.70 -15.78 -5.52
CA VAL A 311 -9.08 -15.67 -5.05
C VAL A 311 -9.14 -14.74 -3.85
N ALA A 312 -10.06 -13.77 -3.93
CA ALA A 312 -10.47 -12.94 -2.81
C ALA A 312 -11.97 -13.18 -2.54
N THR A 313 -12.34 -13.33 -1.28
CA THR A 313 -13.73 -13.35 -0.81
C THR A 313 -14.05 -12.03 -0.12
N ILE A 314 -15.25 -11.54 -0.29
CA ILE A 314 -15.73 -10.26 0.20
C ILE A 314 -17.04 -10.50 0.91
N ALA A 315 -17.13 -10.18 2.20
CA ALA A 315 -18.38 -10.34 2.93
C ALA A 315 -19.45 -9.38 2.40
N GLU A 316 -19.09 -8.09 2.21
CA GLU A 316 -19.98 -7.12 1.59
C GLU A 316 -19.20 -6.06 0.82
N VAL A 317 -19.74 -5.63 -0.30
CA VAL A 317 -19.29 -4.42 -1.03
C VAL A 317 -20.50 -3.55 -1.33
N ASN A 318 -20.35 -2.23 -1.16
CA ASN A 318 -21.44 -1.29 -1.40
C ASN A 318 -21.06 -0.22 -2.44
N PRO A 319 -21.23 -0.49 -3.74
CA PRO A 319 -21.08 0.52 -4.80
C PRO A 319 -22.30 1.45 -4.93
N GLY A 320 -23.22 1.43 -3.98
CA GLY A 320 -24.50 2.11 -3.96
C GLY A 320 -25.65 1.16 -3.57
N ILE A 321 -25.51 -0.11 -3.88
CA ILE A 321 -26.37 -1.22 -3.42
C ILE A 321 -25.46 -2.22 -2.73
N PRO A 322 -25.67 -2.53 -1.42
CA PRO A 322 -24.84 -3.51 -0.72
C PRO A 322 -25.07 -4.92 -1.33
N VAL A 323 -24.00 -5.57 -1.72
CA VAL A 323 -24.00 -6.95 -2.20
C VAL A 323 -23.05 -7.79 -1.37
N SER A 324 -23.51 -8.94 -0.93
CA SER A 324 -22.80 -9.80 0.03
C SER A 324 -22.27 -11.07 -0.64
N ASP A 325 -21.36 -11.76 0.08
CA ASP A 325 -20.83 -13.08 -0.29
C ASP A 325 -20.14 -13.12 -1.66
N GLY A 326 -19.34 -12.06 -1.92
CA GLY A 326 -18.62 -11.92 -3.16
C GLY A 326 -17.39 -12.81 -3.26
N VAL A 327 -17.13 -13.31 -4.47
CA VAL A 327 -15.88 -14.00 -4.81
C VAL A 327 -15.30 -13.39 -6.08
N VAL A 328 -14.06 -12.93 -6.00
CA VAL A 328 -13.33 -12.33 -7.14
C VAL A 328 -12.10 -13.18 -7.45
N ARG A 329 -11.93 -13.51 -8.73
CA ARG A 329 -10.70 -14.14 -9.25
C ARG A 329 -9.88 -13.11 -9.99
N TYR A 330 -8.59 -13.07 -9.68
CA TYR A 330 -7.70 -12.05 -10.24
C TYR A 330 -6.27 -12.56 -10.33
N ARG A 331 -5.43 -11.78 -11.01
CA ARG A 331 -3.98 -11.89 -10.97
C ARG A 331 -3.35 -10.50 -11.10
N LEU A 332 -2.17 -10.33 -10.54
CA LEU A 332 -1.32 -9.17 -10.76
C LEU A 332 -0.33 -9.46 -11.88
N ILE A 333 -0.13 -8.49 -12.73
CA ILE A 333 0.89 -8.51 -13.78
C ILE A 333 1.77 -7.26 -13.66
N ALA A 334 2.91 -7.26 -14.32
CA ALA A 334 3.86 -6.15 -14.28
C ALA A 334 3.18 -4.78 -14.56
N ASP A 335 3.87 -3.69 -14.18
CA ASP A 335 3.43 -2.30 -14.37
C ASP A 335 2.14 -1.96 -13.61
N GLN A 336 1.96 -2.48 -12.39
CA GLN A 336 0.83 -2.18 -11.49
C GLN A 336 -0.54 -2.44 -12.13
N ARG A 337 -0.66 -3.50 -12.92
CA ARG A 337 -1.91 -3.90 -13.55
C ARG A 337 -2.54 -5.10 -12.84
N VAL A 338 -3.85 -5.04 -12.68
CA VAL A 338 -4.66 -6.12 -12.11
C VAL A 338 -5.56 -6.67 -13.20
N VAL A 339 -5.40 -7.94 -13.54
CA VAL A 339 -6.31 -8.65 -14.42
C VAL A 339 -7.39 -9.29 -13.55
N ILE A 340 -8.61 -8.80 -13.67
CA ILE A 340 -9.79 -9.46 -13.11
C ILE A 340 -10.14 -10.59 -14.07
N GLU A 341 -10.20 -11.81 -13.54
CA GLU A 341 -10.56 -13.02 -14.30
C GLU A 341 -12.06 -13.33 -14.18
N GLY A 342 -12.74 -12.63 -13.28
CA GLY A 342 -14.17 -12.68 -13.05
C GLY A 342 -14.51 -12.46 -11.58
N GLY A 343 -15.76 -12.11 -11.34
CA GLY A 343 -16.33 -11.98 -9.99
C GLY A 343 -17.77 -12.43 -9.96
N ARG A 344 -18.27 -12.81 -8.79
CA ARG A 344 -19.64 -13.30 -8.60
C ARG A 344 -20.15 -12.90 -7.23
N TRP A 345 -21.39 -12.40 -7.22
CA TRP A 345 -22.17 -12.09 -6.00
C TRP A 345 -23.58 -12.63 -6.16
N PRO A 346 -24.14 -13.33 -5.15
CA PRO A 346 -25.58 -13.61 -5.10
C PRO A 346 -26.38 -12.30 -5.01
N LEU A 347 -27.46 -12.18 -5.74
CA LEU A 347 -28.30 -10.99 -5.75
C LEU A 347 -29.76 -11.35 -6.06
N GLY A 348 -30.68 -11.08 -5.13
CA GLY A 348 -32.12 -11.23 -5.34
C GLY A 348 -32.54 -12.56 -5.95
N GLY A 349 -32.01 -13.70 -5.46
CA GLY A 349 -32.27 -15.03 -6.00
C GLY A 349 -31.56 -15.37 -7.33
N GLY A 350 -30.92 -14.40 -7.96
CA GLY A 350 -30.03 -14.55 -9.11
C GLY A 350 -28.59 -14.24 -8.75
N GLU A 351 -27.84 -13.67 -9.69
CA GLU A 351 -26.43 -13.35 -9.48
C GLU A 351 -25.99 -12.09 -10.24
N MET A 352 -25.00 -11.41 -9.67
CA MET A 352 -24.23 -10.35 -10.32
C MET A 352 -22.84 -10.88 -10.63
N LEU A 353 -22.42 -10.78 -11.88
CA LEU A 353 -21.13 -11.23 -12.39
C LEU A 353 -20.28 -10.03 -12.80
N LEU A 354 -19.03 -10.00 -12.38
CA LEU A 354 -18.04 -9.08 -12.92
C LEU A 354 -17.34 -9.74 -14.10
N GLU A 355 -17.42 -9.12 -15.26
CA GLU A 355 -16.77 -9.61 -16.48
C GLU A 355 -15.25 -9.47 -16.40
N PRO A 356 -14.48 -10.33 -17.10
CA PRO A 356 -13.02 -10.21 -17.17
C PRO A 356 -12.60 -8.85 -17.72
N THR A 357 -11.64 -8.20 -17.05
CA THR A 357 -11.10 -6.89 -17.45
C THR A 357 -9.70 -6.71 -16.90
N THR A 358 -8.96 -5.73 -17.45
CA THR A 358 -7.65 -5.33 -16.93
C THR A 358 -7.75 -3.92 -16.38
N LEU A 359 -7.38 -3.75 -15.12
CA LEU A 359 -7.33 -2.48 -14.41
C LEU A 359 -5.87 -2.00 -14.33
N ASP A 360 -5.61 -0.79 -14.81
CA ASP A 360 -4.30 -0.16 -14.80
C ASP A 360 -4.21 0.85 -13.65
N PHE A 361 -3.28 0.61 -12.72
CA PHE A 361 -3.03 1.47 -11.56
C PHE A 361 -1.70 2.24 -11.68
N SER A 362 -1.02 2.17 -12.83
CA SER A 362 0.25 2.86 -13.06
C SER A 362 0.13 4.39 -13.20
N GLY A 363 -1.08 4.94 -13.17
CA GLY A 363 -1.36 6.37 -13.28
C GLY A 363 -2.85 6.68 -13.24
N ASP A 364 -3.18 7.94 -13.52
CA ASP A 364 -4.55 8.45 -13.57
C ASP A 364 -5.25 8.02 -14.85
N ARG A 365 -5.71 6.77 -14.87
CA ARG A 365 -6.44 6.20 -16.01
C ARG A 365 -7.83 5.78 -15.58
N GLU A 366 -8.78 5.90 -16.51
CA GLU A 366 -10.11 5.31 -16.34
C GLU A 366 -10.02 3.79 -16.25
N ARG A 367 -10.70 3.23 -15.26
CA ARG A 367 -10.79 1.78 -15.03
C ARG A 367 -12.21 1.34 -15.32
N ARG A 368 -12.37 0.50 -16.34
CA ARG A 368 -13.67 0.03 -16.81
C ARG A 368 -13.97 -1.35 -16.25
N MET A 369 -15.13 -1.50 -15.63
CA MET A 369 -15.67 -2.77 -15.12
C MET A 369 -17.09 -2.94 -15.60
N THR A 370 -17.41 -4.11 -16.15
CA THR A 370 -18.77 -4.43 -16.60
C THR A 370 -19.35 -5.48 -15.69
N PHE A 371 -20.47 -5.12 -15.06
CA PHE A 371 -21.24 -6.06 -14.27
C PHE A 371 -22.42 -6.56 -15.07
N ARG A 372 -22.63 -7.88 -15.05
CA ARG A 372 -23.77 -8.56 -15.66
C ARG A 372 -24.70 -9.06 -14.56
N VAL A 373 -25.93 -8.66 -14.61
CA VAL A 373 -27.00 -9.12 -13.73
C VAL A 373 -27.75 -10.26 -14.43
N GLN A 374 -27.94 -11.38 -13.75
CA GLN A 374 -28.60 -12.55 -14.32
C GLN A 374 -29.63 -13.16 -13.37
N GLY A 375 -30.86 -13.25 -13.84
CA GLY A 375 -31.91 -13.97 -13.15
C GLY A 375 -32.37 -13.37 -11.83
N VAL A 376 -32.21 -12.07 -11.63
CA VAL A 376 -32.58 -11.38 -10.39
C VAL A 376 -34.10 -11.26 -10.31
N ASP A 377 -34.69 -11.84 -9.26
CA ASP A 377 -36.13 -11.68 -8.95
C ASP A 377 -36.35 -10.31 -8.31
N GLY A 378 -37.25 -9.51 -8.90
CA GLY A 378 -37.53 -8.15 -8.43
C GLY A 378 -38.13 -8.11 -7.02
N GLY A 379 -38.92 -9.10 -6.62
CA GLY A 379 -39.47 -9.18 -5.27
C GLY A 379 -38.42 -9.52 -4.24
N LEU A 380 -37.59 -10.52 -4.50
CA LEU A 380 -36.46 -10.88 -3.61
C LEU A 380 -35.44 -9.74 -3.53
N PHE A 381 -35.20 -9.03 -4.64
CA PHE A 381 -34.33 -7.85 -4.65
C PHE A 381 -34.88 -6.76 -3.73
N LEU A 382 -36.16 -6.39 -3.85
CA LEU A 382 -36.77 -5.38 -3.00
C LEU A 382 -36.77 -5.80 -1.52
N GLN A 383 -37.04 -7.07 -1.24
CA GLN A 383 -37.01 -7.62 0.11
C GLN A 383 -35.60 -7.61 0.71
N GLN A 384 -34.57 -7.97 -0.06
CA GLN A 384 -33.17 -7.97 0.36
C GLN A 384 -32.72 -6.56 0.80
N PHE A 385 -33.29 -5.51 0.20
CA PHE A 385 -32.97 -4.12 0.48
C PHE A 385 -34.00 -3.40 1.36
N ASN A 386 -34.92 -4.14 2.01
CA ASN A 386 -35.93 -3.60 2.91
C ASN A 386 -36.80 -2.49 2.28
N PHE A 387 -37.23 -2.68 1.05
CA PHE A 387 -38.19 -1.79 0.40
C PHE A 387 -39.63 -2.20 0.79
N ASP A 388 -40.00 -1.97 2.05
CA ASP A 388 -41.25 -2.48 2.64
C ASP A 388 -42.54 -1.98 1.96
N ASN A 389 -42.49 -0.85 1.26
CA ASN A 389 -43.64 -0.27 0.56
C ASN A 389 -43.69 -0.54 -0.93
N LEU A 390 -42.72 -1.28 -1.46
CA LEU A 390 -42.69 -1.68 -2.85
C LEU A 390 -42.75 -3.19 -2.94
N ASN A 391 -43.70 -3.69 -3.73
CA ASN A 391 -43.74 -5.08 -4.19
C ASN A 391 -43.43 -5.11 -5.67
N ALA A 392 -42.55 -6.01 -6.06
CA ALA A 392 -42.30 -6.30 -7.46
C ALA A 392 -42.34 -7.80 -7.71
N SER A 393 -42.68 -8.15 -8.92
CA SER A 393 -42.50 -9.50 -9.44
C SER A 393 -41.89 -9.40 -10.84
N GLY A 394 -41.25 -10.45 -11.27
CA GLY A 394 -40.57 -10.54 -12.55
C GLY A 394 -39.06 -10.77 -12.36
N VAL A 395 -38.45 -11.40 -13.34
CA VAL A 395 -37.03 -11.74 -13.34
C VAL A 395 -36.29 -10.84 -14.29
N PHE A 396 -35.16 -10.28 -13.84
CA PHE A 396 -34.39 -9.30 -14.57
C PHE A 396 -33.01 -9.82 -14.94
N ASP A 397 -32.59 -9.45 -16.15
CA ASP A 397 -31.21 -9.52 -16.63
C ASP A 397 -30.70 -8.12 -16.99
N GLY A 398 -29.39 -7.95 -17.01
CA GLY A 398 -28.86 -6.65 -17.41
C GLY A 398 -27.36 -6.56 -17.47
N VAL A 399 -26.91 -5.40 -17.91
CA VAL A 399 -25.49 -5.07 -18.02
C VAL A 399 -25.30 -3.67 -17.47
N LEU A 400 -24.34 -3.52 -16.57
CA LEU A 400 -23.98 -2.27 -15.90
C LEU A 400 -22.51 -1.95 -16.17
N PRO A 401 -22.17 -1.26 -17.27
CA PRO A 401 -20.84 -0.78 -17.51
C PRO A 401 -20.53 0.35 -16.53
N MET A 402 -19.46 0.20 -15.77
CA MET A 402 -19.01 1.19 -14.79
C MET A 402 -17.60 1.66 -15.12
N ILE A 403 -17.35 2.94 -14.91
CA ILE A 403 -16.06 3.57 -15.08
C ILE A 403 -15.66 4.22 -13.76
N PHE A 404 -14.44 3.97 -13.33
CA PHE A 404 -13.85 4.52 -12.11
C PHE A 404 -12.62 5.34 -12.46
N ASP A 405 -12.57 6.57 -11.96
CA ASP A 405 -11.48 7.52 -12.10
C ASP A 405 -11.24 8.27 -10.76
N GLN A 406 -10.45 9.34 -10.78
CA GLN A 406 -10.19 10.18 -9.59
C GLN A 406 -11.46 10.85 -9.02
N ASN A 407 -12.48 11.08 -9.85
CA ASN A 407 -13.72 11.72 -9.45
C ASN A 407 -14.74 10.73 -8.87
N GLY A 408 -14.40 9.44 -8.82
CA GLY A 408 -15.24 8.37 -8.33
C GLY A 408 -15.73 7.43 -9.44
N GLY A 409 -16.87 6.78 -9.20
CA GLY A 409 -17.48 5.84 -10.13
C GLY A 409 -18.68 6.43 -10.85
N ARG A 410 -18.93 6.01 -12.11
CA ARG A 410 -20.13 6.32 -12.88
C ARG A 410 -20.59 5.12 -13.69
N ILE A 411 -21.89 5.02 -13.93
CA ILE A 411 -22.50 4.09 -14.88
C ILE A 411 -22.63 4.79 -16.23
N GLU A 412 -22.25 4.12 -17.31
CA GLU A 412 -22.45 4.59 -18.68
C GLU A 412 -23.28 3.58 -19.46
N GLY A 413 -24.53 3.94 -19.76
CA GLY A 413 -25.44 3.11 -20.55
C GLY A 413 -25.83 1.80 -19.88
N GLY A 414 -26.02 1.81 -18.56
CA GLY A 414 -26.51 0.65 -17.80
C GLY A 414 -27.93 0.27 -18.22
N LYS A 415 -28.21 -1.04 -18.35
CA LYS A 415 -29.51 -1.56 -18.77
C LYS A 415 -29.92 -2.76 -17.95
N LEU A 416 -31.16 -2.75 -17.48
CA LEU A 416 -31.83 -3.91 -16.90
C LEU A 416 -33.13 -4.16 -17.66
N GLU A 417 -33.41 -5.42 -18.01
CA GLU A 417 -34.60 -5.82 -18.77
C GLU A 417 -35.29 -6.98 -18.09
N SER A 418 -36.63 -6.94 -18.01
CA SER A 418 -37.39 -8.08 -17.51
C SER A 418 -37.45 -9.20 -18.56
N ARG A 419 -37.22 -10.48 -18.16
CA ARG A 419 -37.37 -11.65 -19.03
C ARG A 419 -38.80 -11.85 -19.51
N GLY A 420 -39.77 -11.36 -18.75
CA GLY A 420 -41.19 -11.50 -19.02
C GLY A 420 -42.03 -10.46 -18.32
N GLY A 421 -43.31 -10.68 -18.24
CA GLY A 421 -44.23 -9.81 -17.50
C GLY A 421 -44.02 -9.93 -16.00
N GLY A 422 -44.47 -8.89 -15.29
CA GLY A 422 -44.44 -8.81 -13.85
C GLY A 422 -45.40 -7.75 -13.34
N ASN A 423 -45.36 -7.53 -12.03
CA ASN A 423 -46.13 -6.52 -11.33
C ASN A 423 -45.21 -5.60 -10.54
N LEU A 424 -45.54 -4.34 -10.48
CA LEU A 424 -44.93 -3.36 -9.56
C LEU A 424 -46.09 -2.71 -8.79
N SER A 425 -46.05 -2.78 -7.47
CA SER A 425 -47.09 -2.19 -6.63
C SER A 425 -46.48 -1.39 -5.47
N TYR A 426 -47.11 -0.25 -5.18
CA TYR A 426 -46.78 0.58 -4.04
C TYR A 426 -47.85 0.39 -2.96
N ILE A 427 -47.42 0.02 -1.76
CA ILE A 427 -48.31 -0.35 -0.61
C ILE A 427 -48.38 0.79 0.43
N GLY A 428 -47.59 1.85 0.29
CA GLY A 428 -47.52 2.96 1.26
C GLY A 428 -48.78 3.81 1.30
N ASP A 429 -49.11 4.32 2.51
CA ASP A 429 -50.17 5.29 2.69
C ASP A 429 -49.69 6.68 2.24
N VAL A 430 -50.30 7.22 1.19
CA VAL A 430 -50.09 8.62 0.81
C VAL A 430 -51.19 9.45 1.43
N THR A 431 -50.78 10.37 2.32
CA THR A 431 -51.69 11.39 2.85
C THR A 431 -52.25 12.25 1.71
N LYS A 432 -53.59 12.36 1.67
CA LYS A 432 -54.37 12.92 0.56
C LYS A 432 -54.19 14.41 0.31
N GLU A 433 -53.27 15.12 0.94
CA GLU A 433 -53.37 16.56 1.09
C GLU A 433 -52.70 17.43 0.00
N ASP A 434 -51.79 16.88 -0.86
CA ASP A 434 -51.02 17.78 -1.73
C ASP A 434 -50.88 17.44 -3.22
N VAL A 435 -51.56 16.44 -3.72
CA VAL A 435 -51.49 16.05 -5.14
C VAL A 435 -52.88 16.26 -5.81
N GLY A 436 -53.09 17.31 -6.55
CA GLY A 436 -54.34 17.59 -7.24
C GLY A 436 -54.95 16.38 -7.99
N PHE A 437 -56.18 16.52 -8.54
CA PHE A 437 -56.94 15.45 -9.18
C PHE A 437 -56.13 14.55 -10.13
N TRP A 438 -55.27 15.10 -10.97
CA TRP A 438 -54.42 14.37 -11.91
C TRP A 438 -53.27 13.63 -11.21
N GLY A 439 -52.72 14.20 -10.15
CA GLY A 439 -51.70 13.53 -9.33
C GLY A 439 -52.29 12.33 -8.60
N ASN A 440 -53.50 12.46 -8.06
CA ASN A 440 -54.20 11.37 -7.36
C ASN A 440 -54.60 10.23 -8.34
N LEU A 441 -54.99 10.57 -9.57
CA LEU A 441 -55.27 9.60 -10.61
C LEU A 441 -54.02 8.83 -11.06
N ALA A 442 -52.91 9.54 -11.27
CA ALA A 442 -51.63 8.91 -11.57
C ALA A 442 -51.12 8.04 -10.41
N PHE A 443 -51.30 8.48 -9.17
CA PHE A 443 -50.93 7.71 -7.99
C PHE A 443 -51.77 6.46 -7.80
N GLN A 444 -53.07 6.52 -8.08
CA GLN A 444 -53.96 5.34 -8.06
C GLN A 444 -53.63 4.34 -9.17
N ALA A 445 -53.15 4.83 -10.31
CA ALA A 445 -52.65 3.96 -11.39
C ALA A 445 -51.34 3.27 -11.01
N LEU A 446 -50.50 3.92 -10.21
CA LEU A 446 -49.21 3.41 -9.70
C LEU A 446 -49.35 2.43 -8.53
N LYS A 447 -50.54 2.35 -7.89
CA LYS A 447 -50.79 1.41 -6.76
C LYS A 447 -50.54 -0.05 -7.14
N SER A 448 -50.81 -0.44 -8.37
CA SER A 448 -50.48 -1.77 -8.90
C SER A 448 -50.45 -1.72 -10.42
N ILE A 449 -49.28 -1.91 -11.00
CA ILE A 449 -49.04 -1.93 -12.44
C ILE A 449 -48.57 -3.32 -12.84
N ASP A 450 -49.39 -4.01 -13.66
CA ASP A 450 -48.94 -5.19 -14.38
C ASP A 450 -48.28 -4.75 -15.69
N TYR A 451 -47.11 -5.28 -16.01
CA TYR A 451 -46.39 -4.99 -17.23
C TYR A 451 -46.01 -6.28 -17.97
N ARG A 452 -45.91 -6.21 -19.30
CA ARG A 452 -45.38 -7.29 -20.13
C ARG A 452 -43.87 -7.21 -20.30
N ARG A 453 -43.31 -6.00 -20.33
CA ARG A 453 -41.87 -5.72 -20.35
C ARG A 453 -41.58 -4.49 -19.53
N LEU A 454 -40.47 -4.54 -18.83
CA LEU A 454 -39.92 -3.43 -18.08
C LEU A 454 -38.44 -3.29 -18.45
N ASN A 455 -38.05 -2.10 -18.91
CA ASN A 455 -36.67 -1.73 -19.20
C ASN A 455 -36.25 -0.58 -18.29
N ILE A 456 -35.08 -0.69 -17.69
CA ILE A 456 -34.48 0.33 -16.85
C ILE A 456 -33.15 0.72 -17.48
N GLU A 457 -32.98 1.99 -17.83
CA GLU A 457 -31.73 2.55 -18.30
C GLU A 457 -31.15 3.46 -17.22
N MET A 458 -29.85 3.34 -16.94
CA MET A 458 -29.16 4.08 -15.88
C MET A 458 -27.90 4.74 -16.44
N ASP A 459 -27.74 6.04 -16.15
CA ASP A 459 -26.62 6.84 -16.58
C ASP A 459 -26.25 7.88 -15.52
N GLY A 460 -24.97 8.01 -15.19
CA GLY A 460 -24.49 9.05 -14.29
C GLY A 460 -23.58 8.56 -13.17
N PRO A 461 -23.11 9.50 -12.33
CA PRO A 461 -22.18 9.22 -11.25
C PRO A 461 -22.84 8.43 -10.10
N LEU A 462 -22.10 7.46 -9.52
CA LEU A 462 -22.57 6.66 -8.38
C LEU A 462 -22.76 7.49 -7.09
N ALA A 463 -21.96 8.55 -6.93
CA ALA A 463 -22.02 9.44 -5.78
C ALA A 463 -22.81 10.74 -6.03
N GLY A 464 -23.25 10.97 -7.27
CA GLY A 464 -23.94 12.18 -7.70
C GLY A 464 -25.32 11.90 -8.27
N GLU A 465 -25.85 12.89 -9.01
CA GLU A 465 -27.16 12.80 -9.65
C GLU A 465 -27.13 11.81 -10.82
N MET A 466 -27.83 10.69 -10.68
CA MET A 466 -28.00 9.66 -11.71
C MET A 466 -29.32 9.83 -12.43
N VAL A 467 -29.34 9.64 -13.72
CA VAL A 467 -30.55 9.58 -14.55
C VAL A 467 -30.98 8.15 -14.70
N THR A 468 -32.15 7.81 -14.18
CA THR A 468 -32.77 6.50 -14.35
C THR A 468 -34.02 6.66 -15.19
N ALA A 469 -34.07 6.02 -16.37
CA ALA A 469 -35.22 5.99 -17.24
C ALA A 469 -35.88 4.60 -17.17
N ILE A 470 -37.12 4.56 -16.77
CA ILE A 470 -37.92 3.33 -16.65
C ILE A 470 -39.00 3.36 -17.73
N ARG A 471 -39.03 2.31 -18.55
CA ARG A 471 -40.02 2.15 -19.63
C ARG A 471 -40.83 0.90 -19.41
N PHE A 472 -42.12 1.09 -19.23
CA PHE A 472 -43.11 -0.01 -19.13
C PHE A 472 -43.77 -0.18 -20.48
N ALA A 473 -43.90 -1.42 -20.95
CA ALA A 473 -44.64 -1.77 -22.15
C ALA A 473 -45.71 -2.84 -21.84
N GLY A 474 -46.88 -2.67 -22.43
CA GLY A 474 -48.03 -3.58 -22.20
C GLY A 474 -48.58 -3.46 -20.78
N VAL A 475 -48.80 -2.24 -20.33
CA VAL A 475 -49.28 -1.94 -18.98
C VAL A 475 -50.77 -2.25 -18.84
N SER A 476 -51.12 -2.91 -17.75
CA SER A 476 -52.48 -3.12 -17.30
C SER A 476 -52.59 -2.90 -15.80
N GLN A 477 -53.79 -2.67 -15.31
CA GLN A 477 -54.02 -2.48 -13.87
C GLN A 477 -54.03 -3.82 -13.17
N GLY A 478 -53.22 -3.96 -12.08
CA GLY A 478 -53.17 -5.17 -11.27
C GLY A 478 -54.42 -5.41 -10.43
N GLN A 479 -54.55 -6.61 -9.89
CA GLN A 479 -55.68 -7.02 -9.07
C GLN A 479 -55.75 -6.24 -7.75
N GLY A 480 -56.99 -5.88 -7.31
CA GLY A 480 -57.21 -5.26 -5.98
C GLY A 480 -57.43 -3.75 -5.98
N THR A 481 -57.47 -3.07 -7.12
CA THR A 481 -57.77 -1.64 -7.19
C THR A 481 -59.23 -1.40 -7.60
N SER A 482 -59.95 -0.56 -6.85
CA SER A 482 -61.29 -0.11 -7.24
C SER A 482 -61.17 0.89 -8.40
N SER A 483 -61.49 0.45 -9.63
CA SER A 483 -61.34 1.29 -10.81
C SER A 483 -62.67 1.91 -11.23
N ASN A 484 -62.65 3.24 -11.46
CA ASN A 484 -63.72 3.96 -12.16
C ASN A 484 -63.77 3.50 -13.62
N PHE A 485 -64.96 3.57 -14.25
CA PHE A 485 -65.22 3.19 -15.66
C PHE A 485 -64.21 3.80 -16.64
N LEU A 486 -63.76 5.06 -16.42
CA LEU A 486 -62.75 5.74 -17.22
C LEU A 486 -61.38 5.06 -17.20
N ILE A 487 -60.95 4.56 -16.03
CA ILE A 487 -59.64 3.89 -15.87
C ILE A 487 -59.67 2.53 -16.58
N ARG A 488 -60.79 1.81 -16.57
CA ARG A 488 -60.99 0.54 -17.31
C ARG A 488 -60.95 0.73 -18.83
N GLN A 489 -61.36 1.87 -19.35
CA GLN A 489 -61.33 2.19 -20.79
C GLN A 489 -59.93 2.60 -21.24
N LEU A 490 -59.22 3.34 -20.39
CA LEU A 490 -57.80 3.70 -20.58
C LEU A 490 -56.88 2.48 -20.52
N ALA A 491 -57.10 1.55 -19.60
CA ALA A 491 -56.30 0.30 -19.44
C ALA A 491 -56.33 -0.65 -20.66
N LYS A 492 -57.24 -0.45 -21.63
CA LYS A 492 -57.31 -1.19 -22.90
C LYS A 492 -56.42 -0.63 -24.01
N LEU A 493 -55.85 0.55 -23.85
CA LEU A 493 -54.96 1.15 -24.83
C LEU A 493 -53.51 0.68 -24.56
N PRO A 494 -52.70 0.45 -25.59
CA PRO A 494 -51.30 0.07 -25.41
C PRO A 494 -50.47 1.29 -24.92
N PHE A 495 -50.52 1.57 -23.62
CA PHE A 495 -49.74 2.65 -23.04
C PHE A 495 -48.28 2.21 -22.87
N VAL A 496 -47.37 3.11 -23.28
CA VAL A 496 -45.96 3.13 -22.89
C VAL A 496 -45.82 4.19 -21.80
N PHE A 497 -45.47 3.76 -20.60
CA PHE A 497 -45.26 4.69 -19.48
C PHE A 497 -43.78 4.90 -19.29
N ASN A 498 -43.32 6.14 -19.43
CA ASN A 498 -41.93 6.50 -19.28
C ASN A 498 -41.75 7.33 -18.00
N VAL A 499 -40.94 6.88 -17.08
CA VAL A 499 -40.57 7.60 -15.88
C VAL A 499 -39.08 7.95 -15.97
N ARG A 500 -38.75 9.21 -15.79
CA ARG A 500 -37.35 9.64 -15.68
C ARG A 500 -37.11 10.21 -14.29
N ILE A 501 -36.24 9.55 -13.54
CA ILE A 501 -35.88 9.96 -12.19
C ILE A 501 -34.47 10.53 -12.26
N LYS A 502 -34.30 11.73 -11.71
CA LYS A 502 -32.98 12.33 -11.48
C LYS A 502 -32.79 12.45 -9.98
N ALA A 503 -31.93 11.63 -9.43
CA ALA A 503 -31.60 11.65 -8.01
C ALA A 503 -30.20 11.10 -7.79
N PRO A 504 -29.50 11.52 -6.73
CA PRO A 504 -28.28 10.87 -6.31
C PRO A 504 -28.56 9.39 -6.00
N PHE A 505 -27.89 8.48 -6.72
CA PHE A 505 -28.18 7.05 -6.64
C PHE A 505 -28.10 6.52 -5.21
N ARG A 506 -27.05 6.87 -4.48
CA ARG A 506 -26.91 6.53 -3.06
C ARG A 506 -27.98 7.16 -2.19
N GLN A 507 -28.35 8.42 -2.44
CA GLN A 507 -29.40 9.10 -1.67
C GLN A 507 -30.79 8.58 -2.00
N LEU A 508 -31.05 8.14 -3.23
CA LEU A 508 -32.32 7.54 -3.58
C LEU A 508 -32.57 6.27 -2.77
N ILE A 509 -31.57 5.38 -2.71
CA ILE A 509 -31.65 4.14 -1.94
C ILE A 509 -31.70 4.42 -0.44
N ASP A 510 -30.83 5.31 0.03
CA ASP A 510 -30.80 5.73 1.44
C ASP A 510 -32.07 6.46 1.87
N SER A 511 -32.68 7.28 1.01
CA SER A 511 -33.91 8.01 1.36
C SER A 511 -35.09 7.06 1.54
N VAL A 512 -35.21 6.06 0.69
CA VAL A 512 -36.26 5.04 0.83
C VAL A 512 -36.04 4.20 2.10
N GLN A 513 -34.80 3.83 2.40
CA GLN A 513 -34.45 3.12 3.64
C GLN A 513 -34.57 3.99 4.89
N SER A 514 -34.15 5.26 4.82
CA SER A 514 -34.15 6.19 5.97
C SER A 514 -35.57 6.61 6.40
N TYR A 515 -36.54 6.54 5.51
CA TYR A 515 -37.93 6.88 5.83
C TYR A 515 -38.50 5.91 6.90
N TYR A 516 -37.93 4.73 7.05
CA TYR A 516 -38.36 3.67 7.97
C TYR A 516 -37.40 3.37 9.13
N ASP A 517 -36.16 3.85 9.07
CA ASP A 517 -35.17 3.68 10.16
C ASP A 517 -34.56 5.03 10.56
N PRO A 518 -35.20 5.75 11.51
CA PRO A 518 -34.66 7.02 12.00
C PRO A 518 -33.26 6.92 12.62
N SER A 519 -32.85 5.74 13.10
CA SER A 519 -31.50 5.52 13.67
C SER A 519 -30.40 5.71 12.62
N ARG A 520 -30.61 5.31 11.40
CA ARG A 520 -29.68 5.53 10.29
C ARG A 520 -29.51 7.01 9.93
N LEU A 521 -30.57 7.81 10.04
CA LEU A 521 -30.49 9.27 9.90
C LEU A 521 -29.63 9.90 10.99
N ILE A 522 -29.71 9.39 12.22
CA ILE A 522 -28.92 9.87 13.36
C ILE A 522 -27.45 9.49 13.16
N GLU A 523 -27.13 8.25 12.82
CA GLU A 523 -25.76 7.77 12.57
C GLU A 523 -25.09 8.55 11.41
N ARG A 524 -25.82 8.79 10.34
CA ARG A 524 -25.35 9.51 9.16
C ARG A 524 -25.07 10.99 9.42
N ASN A 525 -25.87 11.59 10.30
CA ASN A 525 -25.72 13.00 10.69
C ASN A 525 -24.99 13.18 12.02
N LEU A 526 -24.47 12.10 12.61
CA LEU A 526 -23.85 12.14 13.94
C LEU A 526 -22.71 13.16 14.01
N THR A 527 -21.87 13.24 12.99
CA THR A 527 -20.77 14.20 12.91
C THR A 527 -21.29 15.64 12.81
N ALA A 528 -22.35 15.87 12.02
CA ALA A 528 -22.97 17.18 11.89
C ALA A 528 -23.71 17.57 13.17
N LEU A 529 -24.41 16.63 13.80
CA LEU A 529 -25.08 16.83 15.08
C LEU A 529 -24.09 17.11 16.23
N GLN A 530 -22.97 16.39 16.28
CA GLN A 530 -21.88 16.65 17.23
C GLN A 530 -21.22 18.01 16.99
N ALA A 531 -21.03 18.40 15.74
CA ALA A 531 -20.50 19.73 15.38
C ALA A 531 -21.48 20.84 15.82
N GLU A 532 -22.79 20.64 15.62
CA GLU A 532 -23.83 21.59 16.03
C GLU A 532 -23.96 21.64 17.56
N GLN A 533 -23.87 20.51 18.26
CA GLN A 533 -23.81 20.46 19.71
C GLN A 533 -22.62 21.28 20.25
N LYS A 534 -21.44 21.05 19.66
CA LYS A 534 -20.22 21.78 20.03
C LYS A 534 -20.33 23.30 19.77
N ARG A 535 -21.03 23.71 18.71
CA ARG A 535 -21.33 25.13 18.41
C ARG A 535 -22.24 25.71 19.47
N ARG A 536 -23.30 25.00 19.90
CA ARG A 536 -24.21 25.41 20.97
C ARG A 536 -23.48 25.55 22.29
N ASP A 537 -22.63 24.59 22.64
CA ASP A 537 -21.82 24.64 23.84
C ASP A 537 -20.84 25.82 23.88
N GLN A 538 -20.43 26.30 22.68
CA GLN A 538 -19.59 27.48 22.48
C GLN A 538 -20.39 28.80 22.36
N GLY A 539 -21.73 28.77 22.47
CA GLY A 539 -22.59 29.96 22.36
C GLY A 539 -22.65 30.55 20.95
N LEU A 540 -22.29 29.80 19.92
CA LEU A 540 -22.32 30.24 18.52
C LEU A 540 -23.72 30.02 17.92
N PRO A 541 -24.16 30.86 16.95
CA PRO A 541 -25.45 30.68 16.28
C PRO A 541 -25.47 29.35 15.50
N PRO A 542 -26.66 28.72 15.35
CA PRO A 542 -26.80 27.49 14.59
C PRO A 542 -26.27 27.62 13.17
N ALA A 543 -25.70 26.53 12.63
CA ALA A 543 -25.27 26.51 11.24
C ALA A 543 -26.46 26.74 10.31
N PRO A 544 -26.32 27.48 9.19
CA PRO A 544 -27.39 27.60 8.23
C PRO A 544 -27.77 26.19 7.74
N LEU A 545 -29.08 25.91 7.77
CA LEU A 545 -29.61 24.65 7.24
C LEU A 545 -29.16 24.50 5.79
N PRO A 546 -28.68 23.31 5.38
CA PRO A 546 -28.48 23.07 3.95
C PRO A 546 -29.79 23.35 3.25
N THR A 547 -29.79 24.23 2.27
CA THR A 547 -30.95 24.58 1.47
C THR A 547 -31.43 23.28 0.81
N THR A 548 -32.51 22.71 1.32
CA THR A 548 -33.27 21.70 0.62
C THR A 548 -33.70 22.35 -0.69
N VAL A 549 -33.16 21.84 -1.79
CA VAL A 549 -33.62 22.27 -3.11
C VAL A 549 -35.07 21.79 -3.23
N ASP A 550 -36.01 22.73 -3.12
CA ASP A 550 -37.40 22.47 -3.45
C ASP A 550 -37.44 21.85 -4.87
N PRO A 551 -38.20 20.79 -5.11
CA PRO A 551 -38.38 20.25 -6.44
C PRO A 551 -39.10 21.33 -7.25
N VAL A 552 -38.37 22.07 -8.06
CA VAL A 552 -38.92 22.99 -9.04
C VAL A 552 -39.65 22.15 -10.09
N ILE A 553 -40.97 22.05 -9.92
CA ILE A 553 -41.85 21.57 -10.97
C ILE A 553 -41.84 22.69 -12.04
N GLN A 554 -40.98 22.56 -13.03
CA GLN A 554 -41.06 23.39 -14.23
C GLN A 554 -42.36 23.06 -14.97
N ARG A 555 -43.30 23.98 -14.96
CA ARG A 555 -44.47 23.96 -15.87
C ARG A 555 -43.94 24.02 -17.31
N PRO A 556 -44.42 23.17 -18.22
CA PRO A 556 -44.11 23.35 -19.62
C PRO A 556 -44.68 24.69 -20.07
N GLU A 557 -43.85 25.57 -20.63
CA GLU A 557 -44.29 26.76 -21.33
C GLU A 557 -45.20 26.32 -22.49
N SER A 558 -46.40 26.90 -22.53
CA SER A 558 -47.32 26.73 -23.65
C SER A 558 -46.75 27.45 -24.86
N GLU A 559 -46.20 26.70 -25.82
CA GLU A 559 -45.97 27.22 -27.17
C GLU A 559 -47.28 27.63 -27.81
N THR A 560 -47.50 28.92 -27.97
CA THR A 560 -48.49 29.46 -28.89
C THR A 560 -47.94 29.36 -30.31
N VAL A 561 -48.53 28.48 -31.09
CA VAL A 561 -48.31 28.40 -32.55
C VAL A 561 -49.20 29.46 -33.23
N PRO A 562 -48.71 30.21 -34.25
CA PRO A 562 -49.46 31.18 -34.99
C PRO A 562 -50.50 30.57 -35.94
#